data_3c8b44f6ae801856ab227fbc8f2f79b2
#
_entry.id   3c8b44f6ae801856ab227fbc8f2f79b2
#
_cell.length_a   1.000
_cell.length_b   1.000
_cell.length_c   1.000
_cell.angle_alpha   90.00
_cell.angle_beta   90.00
_cell.angle_gamma   90.00
#
_symmetry.space_group_name_H-M   'P 1'
#
loop_
_entity.id
_entity.type
_entity.pdbx_description
1 polymer ?
#
loop_
_entity_poly.entity_id
_entity_poly.type
_entity_poly.pdbx_seq_one_letter_code
_entity_poly.pdbx_strand_id
1 'polypeptide(L)'
;MKHENYKNFVINYKPFEWEIENNPSEFREAMKGKHSFISSYIRFYKVFLYLEKIKEKNILNPKIIDVGAFPGNMVMLSKKVFDNIAEYCAVGLDLDNKFTEKMKEFNVKCLNREIDPQFPESKKAEEWKIENFDISLLLDTIEHLVDPTYCLDQINKSLKINGHLLITTDNITNFLYIADMIRKGKSPNVNPVLSSMVYRGNHRPHHKEFSKDELKFLLDRCGFEILKHEYFDRKQGYYFIDKKNNCIKKHKIKKNIKNLIFELIKNTGFMIPHLRNHHIILAKKIKNTDEVIKKRKTTDSKEEFMKIRKNTLGY
;
A
#
# COMPACT_ATOMS: atom_id res chain seq x y z
N MET A 1 -0.21 13.17 21.66
CA MET A 1 0.62 14.05 20.82
C MET A 1 0.61 13.61 19.34
N LYS A 2 1.14 12.43 18.94
CA LYS A 2 1.18 11.99 17.53
C LYS A 2 -0.17 11.97 16.82
N HIS A 3 -1.23 11.51 17.48
CA HIS A 3 -2.58 11.48 16.90
C HIS A 3 -3.13 12.89 16.64
N GLU A 4 -2.85 13.84 17.52
CA GLU A 4 -3.29 15.23 17.34
C GLU A 4 -2.53 15.91 16.21
N ASN A 5 -1.22 15.67 16.09
CA ASN A 5 -0.42 16.15 14.97
C ASN A 5 -0.95 15.66 13.62
N TYR A 6 -1.32 14.38 13.55
CA TYR A 6 -1.92 13.81 12.33
C TYR A 6 -3.30 14.41 12.03
N LYS A 7 -4.18 14.56 13.04
CA LYS A 7 -5.49 15.21 12.86
C LYS A 7 -5.34 16.62 12.30
N ASN A 8 -4.47 17.43 12.91
CA ASN A 8 -4.22 18.79 12.47
C ASN A 8 -3.69 18.85 11.04
N PHE A 9 -2.82 17.90 10.66
CA PHE A 9 -2.37 17.76 9.28
C PHE A 9 -3.56 17.49 8.35
N VAL A 10 -4.41 16.50 8.65
CA VAL A 10 -5.56 16.11 7.80
C VAL A 10 -6.57 17.24 7.66
N ILE A 11 -6.86 18.00 8.73
CA ILE A 11 -7.79 19.13 8.71
C ILE A 11 -7.28 20.25 7.76
N ASN A 12 -5.98 20.52 7.78
CA ASN A 12 -5.36 21.61 7.03
C ASN A 12 -4.84 21.17 5.65
N TYR A 13 -4.97 19.89 5.29
CA TYR A 13 -4.49 19.38 4.02
C TYR A 13 -5.31 19.96 2.85
N LYS A 14 -4.61 20.47 1.87
CA LYS A 14 -5.18 20.93 0.60
C LYS A 14 -4.99 19.83 -0.45
N PRO A 15 -6.06 19.14 -0.88
CA PRO A 15 -5.96 18.08 -1.86
C PRO A 15 -5.56 18.63 -3.22
N PHE A 16 -4.89 17.79 -4.01
CA PHE A 16 -4.69 18.05 -5.44
C PHE A 16 -6.04 17.99 -6.18
N GLU A 17 -6.16 18.75 -7.27
CA GLU A 17 -7.42 18.81 -8.05
C GLU A 17 -7.87 17.42 -8.50
N TRP A 18 -6.96 16.61 -9.02
CA TRP A 18 -7.25 15.25 -9.46
C TRP A 18 -7.62 14.25 -8.35
N GLU A 19 -7.26 14.50 -7.09
CA GLU A 19 -7.77 13.69 -5.97
C GLU A 19 -9.29 13.80 -5.83
N ILE A 20 -9.85 14.93 -6.26
CA ILE A 20 -11.28 15.21 -6.20
C ILE A 20 -11.97 14.70 -7.48
N GLU A 21 -11.32 14.85 -8.64
CA GLU A 21 -11.87 14.54 -9.95
C GLU A 21 -11.92 13.03 -10.25
N ASN A 22 -10.90 12.27 -9.82
CA ASN A 22 -10.73 10.86 -10.19
C ASN A 22 -11.44 9.85 -9.29
N ASN A 23 -12.33 10.29 -8.39
CA ASN A 23 -13.16 9.37 -7.63
C ASN A 23 -14.23 8.72 -8.52
N PRO A 24 -14.35 7.37 -8.58
CA PRO A 24 -15.39 6.70 -9.35
C PRO A 24 -16.79 7.19 -8.97
N SER A 25 -17.69 7.30 -9.94
CA SER A 25 -19.01 7.95 -9.80
C SER A 25 -19.88 7.37 -8.68
N GLU A 26 -19.81 6.07 -8.41
CA GLU A 26 -20.56 5.40 -7.33
C GLU A 26 -20.06 5.78 -5.92
N PHE A 27 -18.79 6.19 -5.81
CA PHE A 27 -18.19 6.69 -4.57
C PHE A 27 -18.28 8.22 -4.47
N ARG A 28 -18.55 8.93 -5.56
CA ARG A 28 -18.48 10.40 -5.62
C ARG A 28 -19.41 11.10 -4.65
N GLU A 29 -20.65 10.63 -4.48
CA GLU A 29 -21.59 11.29 -3.55
C GLU A 29 -21.18 11.09 -2.09
N ALA A 30 -20.79 9.87 -1.69
CA ALA A 30 -20.31 9.58 -0.33
C ALA A 30 -18.96 10.23 -0.04
N MET A 31 -18.19 10.56 -1.10
CA MET A 31 -16.84 11.11 -1.03
C MET A 31 -16.76 12.59 -1.43
N LYS A 32 -17.89 13.21 -1.78
CA LYS A 32 -17.97 14.62 -2.22
C LYS A 32 -17.29 15.55 -1.21
N GLY A 33 -16.22 16.20 -1.64
CA GLY A 33 -15.41 17.09 -0.80
C GLY A 33 -14.45 16.38 0.20
N LYS A 34 -14.22 15.07 0.04
CA LYS A 34 -13.27 14.32 0.87
C LYS A 34 -12.01 14.03 0.09
N HIS A 35 -10.87 14.38 0.64
CA HIS A 35 -9.56 14.01 0.12
C HIS A 35 -9.10 12.62 0.64
N SER A 36 -8.06 12.07 0.04
CA SER A 36 -7.54 10.72 0.32
C SER A 36 -7.27 10.46 1.80
N PHE A 37 -6.68 11.42 2.53
CA PHE A 37 -6.36 11.26 3.94
C PHE A 37 -7.59 11.13 4.84
N ILE A 38 -8.74 11.71 4.50
CA ILE A 38 -9.96 11.54 5.28
C ILE A 38 -10.74 10.30 4.87
N SER A 39 -10.72 9.95 3.59
CA SER A 39 -11.40 8.76 3.07
C SER A 39 -10.76 7.45 3.54
N SER A 40 -9.45 7.45 3.71
CA SER A 40 -8.65 6.31 4.21
C SER A 40 -7.91 6.67 5.51
N TYR A 41 -8.61 7.39 6.42
CA TYR A 41 -8.03 7.99 7.62
C TYR A 41 -7.17 7.04 8.44
N ILE A 42 -7.68 5.85 8.75
CA ILE A 42 -6.97 4.87 9.58
C ILE A 42 -5.69 4.37 8.88
N ARG A 43 -5.75 4.10 7.57
CA ARG A 43 -4.59 3.66 6.80
C ARG A 43 -3.47 4.70 6.86
N PHE A 44 -3.76 5.93 6.48
CA PHE A 44 -2.73 6.98 6.45
C PHE A 44 -2.25 7.37 7.85
N TYR A 45 -3.10 7.25 8.88
CA TYR A 45 -2.66 7.38 10.26
C TYR A 45 -1.64 6.29 10.65
N LYS A 46 -1.88 5.05 10.23
CA LYS A 46 -0.91 3.97 10.43
C LYS A 46 0.41 4.24 9.70
N VAL A 47 0.34 4.66 8.44
CA VAL A 47 1.53 5.05 7.65
C VAL A 47 2.30 6.16 8.37
N PHE A 48 1.61 7.23 8.81
CA PHE A 48 2.20 8.31 9.59
C PHE A 48 2.97 7.77 10.83
N LEU A 49 2.35 6.89 11.61
CA LEU A 49 2.99 6.32 12.79
C LEU A 49 4.24 5.49 12.47
N TYR A 50 4.25 4.80 11.33
CA TYR A 50 5.42 4.03 10.89
C TYR A 50 6.55 4.92 10.38
N LEU A 51 6.24 6.00 9.66
CA LEU A 51 7.23 7.01 9.25
C LEU A 51 7.83 7.70 10.48
N GLU A 52 7.02 8.06 11.49
CA GLU A 52 7.51 8.57 12.77
C GLU A 52 8.50 7.59 13.45
N LYS A 53 8.19 6.30 13.47
CA LYS A 53 9.10 5.27 14.00
C LYS A 53 10.41 5.16 13.22
N ILE A 54 10.38 5.37 11.91
CA ILE A 54 11.60 5.40 11.09
C ILE A 54 12.43 6.63 11.43
N LYS A 55 11.79 7.81 11.58
CA LYS A 55 12.44 9.05 12.02
C LYS A 55 13.13 8.87 13.38
N GLU A 56 12.48 8.19 14.34
CA GLU A 56 13.03 7.89 15.66
C GLU A 56 14.33 7.04 15.63
N LYS A 57 14.64 6.38 14.51
CA LYS A 57 15.90 5.66 14.28
C LYS A 57 17.04 6.56 13.76
N ASN A 58 16.94 7.88 13.96
CA ASN A 58 17.89 8.90 13.50
C ASN A 58 18.00 9.06 11.98
N ILE A 59 16.95 8.69 11.24
CA ILE A 59 16.83 9.00 9.82
C ILE A 59 16.14 10.36 9.70
N LEU A 60 16.92 11.44 9.78
CA LEU A 60 16.39 12.81 9.88
C LEU A 60 16.18 13.49 8.52
N ASN A 61 16.99 13.15 7.53
CA ASN A 61 16.95 13.71 6.18
C ASN A 61 16.94 12.59 5.13
N PRO A 62 15.84 11.80 5.03
CA PRO A 62 15.80 10.62 4.20
C PRO A 62 15.73 10.94 2.71
N LYS A 63 16.25 10.01 1.90
CA LYS A 63 15.84 9.85 0.51
C LYS A 63 14.68 8.85 0.45
N ILE A 64 13.56 9.27 -0.15
CA ILE A 64 12.32 8.49 -0.18
C ILE A 64 11.95 8.17 -1.63
N ILE A 65 11.65 6.90 -1.90
CA ILE A 65 11.04 6.46 -3.14
C ILE A 65 9.59 6.03 -2.87
N ASP A 66 8.66 6.56 -3.64
CA ASP A 66 7.22 6.27 -3.55
C ASP A 66 6.78 5.56 -4.83
N VAL A 67 6.45 4.28 -4.71
CA VAL A 67 6.13 3.40 -5.84
C VAL A 67 4.63 3.23 -5.97
N GLY A 68 4.10 3.51 -7.17
CA GLY A 68 2.67 3.67 -7.38
C GLY A 68 2.19 5.01 -6.79
N ALA A 69 2.97 6.06 -6.99
CA ALA A 69 2.89 7.33 -6.28
C ALA A 69 1.62 8.16 -6.55
N PHE A 70 0.82 7.84 -7.58
CA PHE A 70 -0.44 8.56 -7.80
C PHE A 70 -1.40 8.38 -6.60
N PRO A 71 -2.04 9.42 -6.09
CA PRO A 71 -2.16 10.80 -6.58
C PRO A 71 -1.10 11.79 -6.02
N GLY A 72 0.03 11.36 -5.49
CA GLY A 72 1.12 12.22 -5.04
C GLY A 72 0.97 12.77 -3.61
N ASN A 73 -0.09 12.42 -2.91
CA ASN A 73 -0.38 12.95 -1.57
C ASN A 73 0.63 12.51 -0.50
N MET A 74 1.33 11.39 -0.72
CA MET A 74 2.32 10.88 0.24
C MET A 74 3.52 11.80 0.43
N VAL A 75 3.87 12.64 -0.56
CA VAL A 75 4.91 13.64 -0.39
C VAL A 75 4.56 14.64 0.73
N MET A 76 3.28 15.03 0.82
CA MET A 76 2.79 15.95 1.85
C MET A 76 2.83 15.33 3.26
N LEU A 77 2.46 14.05 3.35
CA LEU A 77 2.53 13.31 4.62
C LEU A 77 3.99 13.08 5.05
N SER A 78 4.87 12.77 4.12
CA SER A 78 6.31 12.60 4.39
C SER A 78 6.95 13.90 4.85
N LYS A 79 6.64 15.04 4.22
CA LYS A 79 7.09 16.38 4.66
C LYS A 79 6.51 16.78 6.02
N LYS A 80 5.36 16.25 6.41
CA LYS A 80 4.81 16.46 7.76
C LYS A 80 5.59 15.69 8.83
N VAL A 81 6.14 14.53 8.48
CA VAL A 81 6.91 13.70 9.42
C VAL A 81 8.36 14.14 9.47
N PHE A 82 9.01 14.32 8.32
CA PHE A 82 10.41 14.69 8.23
C PHE A 82 10.53 16.20 7.99
N ASP A 83 11.30 16.87 8.83
CA ASP A 83 11.54 18.32 8.71
C ASP A 83 12.29 18.65 7.43
N ASN A 84 13.12 17.70 6.98
CA ASN A 84 13.89 17.75 5.74
C ASN A 84 13.83 16.40 5.02
N ILE A 85 13.76 16.45 3.70
CA ILE A 85 13.81 15.26 2.82
C ILE A 85 14.89 15.55 1.78
N ALA A 86 15.96 14.75 1.76
CA ALA A 86 17.10 14.95 0.87
C ALA A 86 16.71 14.76 -0.61
N GLU A 87 15.88 13.77 -0.88
CA GLU A 87 15.36 13.48 -2.22
C GLU A 87 14.02 12.75 -2.08
N TYR A 88 13.04 13.14 -2.90
CA TYR A 88 11.78 12.40 -3.04
C TYR A 88 11.61 12.00 -4.50
N CYS A 89 11.47 10.69 -4.76
CA CYS A 89 11.28 10.14 -6.09
C CYS A 89 9.93 9.42 -6.18
N ALA A 90 9.04 9.92 -7.01
CA ALA A 90 7.77 9.27 -7.34
C ALA A 90 7.99 8.35 -8.55
N VAL A 91 7.67 7.07 -8.40
CA VAL A 91 7.77 6.07 -9.47
C VAL A 91 6.38 5.55 -9.82
N GLY A 92 6.06 5.51 -11.08
CA GLY A 92 4.81 4.96 -11.57
C GLY A 92 4.77 4.90 -13.09
N LEU A 93 3.76 4.20 -13.59
CA LEU A 93 3.45 4.20 -15.00
C LEU A 93 2.48 5.35 -15.30
N ASP A 94 2.65 5.97 -16.46
CA ASP A 94 1.76 7.04 -16.96
C ASP A 94 1.59 8.23 -15.99
N LEU A 95 2.68 8.61 -15.32
CA LEU A 95 2.75 9.88 -14.62
C LEU A 95 2.65 11.00 -15.68
N ASP A 96 1.45 11.54 -15.86
CA ASP A 96 1.18 12.54 -16.88
C ASP A 96 1.91 13.87 -16.62
N ASN A 97 1.90 14.75 -17.62
CA ASN A 97 2.59 16.03 -17.51
C ASN A 97 2.02 16.90 -16.38
N LYS A 98 0.69 16.89 -16.17
CA LYS A 98 0.02 17.66 -15.12
C LYS A 98 0.50 17.22 -13.74
N PHE A 99 0.56 15.91 -13.51
CA PHE A 99 1.11 15.34 -12.29
C PHE A 99 2.59 15.71 -12.11
N THR A 100 3.39 15.50 -13.15
CA THR A 100 4.84 15.70 -13.10
C THR A 100 5.19 17.17 -12.81
N GLU A 101 4.50 18.11 -13.44
CA GLU A 101 4.72 19.55 -13.20
C GLU A 101 4.31 19.95 -11.81
N LYS A 102 3.18 19.45 -11.32
CA LYS A 102 2.76 19.72 -9.94
C LYS A 102 3.75 19.17 -8.91
N MET A 103 4.29 17.97 -9.16
CA MET A 103 5.28 17.37 -8.26
C MET A 103 6.60 18.14 -8.23
N LYS A 104 6.98 18.82 -9.32
CA LYS A 104 8.16 19.73 -9.33
C LYS A 104 8.03 20.86 -8.34
N GLU A 105 6.82 21.42 -8.11
CA GLU A 105 6.59 22.47 -7.10
C GLU A 105 6.99 22.01 -5.69
N PHE A 106 7.00 20.69 -5.44
CA PHE A 106 7.39 20.08 -4.18
C PHE A 106 8.80 19.48 -4.19
N ASN A 107 9.62 19.78 -5.22
CA ASN A 107 10.94 19.17 -5.43
C ASN A 107 10.90 17.64 -5.49
N VAL A 108 9.88 17.08 -6.14
CA VAL A 108 9.74 15.64 -6.35
C VAL A 108 10.25 15.29 -7.73
N LYS A 109 11.18 14.34 -7.79
CA LYS A 109 11.62 13.70 -9.03
C LYS A 109 10.57 12.68 -9.46
N CYS A 110 10.02 12.81 -10.65
CA CYS A 110 9.10 11.82 -11.22
C CYS A 110 9.85 10.89 -12.17
N LEU A 111 9.68 9.60 -11.95
CA LEU A 111 10.26 8.54 -12.75
C LEU A 111 9.15 7.72 -13.39
N ASN A 112 8.88 8.01 -14.67
CA ASN A 112 7.90 7.25 -15.44
C ASN A 112 8.53 5.93 -15.88
N ARG A 113 8.34 4.87 -15.10
CA ARG A 113 8.89 3.54 -15.32
C ARG A 113 7.86 2.47 -15.05
N GLU A 114 7.97 1.38 -15.81
CA GLU A 114 7.17 0.19 -15.58
C GLU A 114 7.47 -0.42 -14.20
N ILE A 115 6.40 -0.73 -13.48
CA ILE A 115 6.47 -1.40 -12.18
C ILE A 115 5.97 -2.84 -12.24
N ASP A 116 5.35 -3.24 -13.37
CA ASP A 116 4.75 -4.56 -13.59
C ASP A 116 4.82 -4.97 -15.07
N PRO A 117 5.97 -5.45 -15.54
CA PRO A 117 6.19 -5.81 -16.95
C PRO A 117 5.39 -7.01 -17.43
N GLN A 118 4.81 -7.79 -16.52
CA GLN A 118 3.94 -8.93 -16.86
C GLN A 118 2.50 -8.51 -17.17
N PHE A 119 2.15 -7.26 -16.92
CA PHE A 119 0.83 -6.78 -17.28
C PHE A 119 0.71 -6.71 -18.82
N PRO A 120 -0.37 -7.22 -19.43
CA PRO A 120 -0.47 -7.41 -20.89
C PRO A 120 -0.22 -6.14 -21.73
N GLU A 121 -0.49 -4.97 -21.18
CA GLU A 121 -0.35 -3.67 -21.85
C GLU A 121 0.91 -2.91 -21.41
N SER A 122 1.80 -3.58 -20.65
CA SER A 122 3.01 -2.96 -20.13
C SER A 122 4.02 -2.67 -21.22
N LYS A 123 4.71 -1.55 -21.08
CA LYS A 123 5.89 -1.23 -21.85
C LYS A 123 7.03 -2.17 -21.45
N LYS A 124 8.04 -2.30 -22.33
CA LYS A 124 9.24 -3.09 -22.02
C LYS A 124 9.83 -2.67 -20.68
N ALA A 125 10.14 -3.67 -19.85
CA ALA A 125 10.75 -3.46 -18.56
C ALA A 125 12.10 -2.76 -18.69
N GLU A 126 12.26 -1.63 -18.02
CA GLU A 126 13.51 -0.89 -17.92
C GLU A 126 13.90 -0.78 -16.45
N GLU A 127 15.18 -0.99 -16.15
CA GLU A 127 15.68 -0.73 -14.80
C GLU A 127 15.45 0.73 -14.41
N TRP A 128 15.10 0.94 -13.14
CA TRP A 128 14.84 2.30 -12.66
C TRP A 128 16.09 3.16 -12.56
N LYS A 129 17.28 2.54 -12.44
CA LYS A 129 18.59 3.22 -12.39
C LYS A 129 18.64 4.33 -11.32
N ILE A 130 18.03 4.07 -10.19
CA ILE A 130 18.05 4.91 -9.00
C ILE A 130 18.52 4.07 -7.82
N GLU A 131 19.30 4.68 -6.93
CA GLU A 131 19.93 3.98 -5.82
C GLU A 131 20.12 4.87 -4.60
N ASN A 132 20.55 4.26 -3.49
CA ASN A 132 20.89 4.95 -2.27
C ASN A 132 19.72 5.63 -1.55
N PHE A 133 18.51 5.07 -1.67
CA PHE A 133 17.34 5.50 -0.92
C PHE A 133 17.30 4.87 0.48
N ASP A 134 16.76 5.63 1.44
CA ASP A 134 16.63 5.21 2.83
C ASP A 134 15.28 4.54 3.09
N ILE A 135 14.24 5.00 2.39
CA ILE A 135 12.85 4.56 2.58
C ILE A 135 12.20 4.32 1.23
N SER A 136 11.50 3.19 1.09
CA SER A 136 10.57 2.95 0.01
C SER A 136 9.14 2.82 0.54
N LEU A 137 8.20 3.45 -0.15
CA LEU A 137 6.76 3.33 0.08
C LEU A 137 6.16 2.50 -1.05
N LEU A 138 5.38 1.48 -0.70
CA LEU A 138 4.61 0.64 -1.63
C LEU A 138 3.21 0.46 -1.03
N LEU A 139 2.37 1.47 -1.22
CA LEU A 139 1.12 1.60 -0.48
C LEU A 139 -0.10 1.32 -1.37
N ASP A 140 -0.82 0.23 -1.05
CA ASP A 140 -1.96 -0.28 -1.84
C ASP A 140 -1.62 -0.34 -3.35
N THR A 141 -0.49 -0.95 -3.65
CA THR A 141 0.05 -1.07 -5.01
C THR A 141 0.36 -2.53 -5.35
N ILE A 142 0.91 -3.28 -4.40
CA ILE A 142 1.38 -4.65 -4.64
C ILE A 142 0.25 -5.60 -5.09
N GLU A 143 -0.98 -5.37 -4.64
CA GLU A 143 -2.16 -6.14 -5.02
C GLU A 143 -2.59 -5.94 -6.48
N HIS A 144 -2.13 -4.86 -7.12
CA HIS A 144 -2.41 -4.56 -8.53
C HIS A 144 -1.39 -5.18 -9.49
N LEU A 145 -0.28 -5.72 -8.96
CA LEU A 145 0.81 -6.25 -9.78
C LEU A 145 0.56 -7.72 -10.15
N VAL A 146 0.82 -8.05 -11.40
CA VAL A 146 0.86 -9.45 -11.90
C VAL A 146 2.14 -10.12 -11.43
N ASP A 147 3.28 -9.43 -11.53
CA ASP A 147 4.56 -9.87 -10.99
C ASP A 147 5.11 -8.90 -9.93
N PRO A 148 4.72 -9.07 -8.67
CA PRO A 148 5.25 -8.25 -7.58
C PRO A 148 6.75 -8.44 -7.35
N THR A 149 7.33 -9.55 -7.84
CA THR A 149 8.76 -9.85 -7.69
C THR A 149 9.63 -8.84 -8.43
N TYR A 150 9.24 -8.48 -9.66
CA TYR A 150 9.95 -7.45 -10.43
C TYR A 150 9.99 -6.11 -9.68
N CYS A 151 8.83 -5.65 -9.22
CA CYS A 151 8.71 -4.39 -8.48
C CYS A 151 9.57 -4.40 -7.21
N LEU A 152 9.51 -5.48 -6.42
CA LEU A 152 10.30 -5.62 -5.20
C LEU A 152 11.81 -5.71 -5.47
N ASP A 153 12.22 -6.29 -6.59
CA ASP A 153 13.63 -6.31 -7.01
C ASP A 153 14.12 -4.90 -7.38
N GLN A 154 13.32 -4.12 -8.10
CA GLN A 154 13.66 -2.72 -8.40
C GLN A 154 13.73 -1.87 -7.12
N ILE A 155 12.80 -2.06 -6.19
CA ILE A 155 12.84 -1.43 -4.86
C ILE A 155 14.11 -1.85 -4.10
N ASN A 156 14.45 -3.15 -4.11
CA ASN A 156 15.65 -3.63 -3.45
C ASN A 156 16.91 -2.97 -4.03
N LYS A 157 17.04 -2.92 -5.36
CA LYS A 157 18.16 -2.23 -6.04
C LYS A 157 18.25 -0.76 -5.65
N SER A 158 17.11 -0.11 -5.50
CA SER A 158 17.03 1.33 -5.16
C SER A 158 17.38 1.63 -3.71
N LEU A 159 17.13 0.72 -2.79
CA LEU A 159 17.39 0.91 -1.36
C LEU A 159 18.85 0.64 -0.98
N LYS A 160 19.36 1.40 -0.03
CA LYS A 160 20.58 1.06 0.73
C LYS A 160 20.39 -0.25 1.49
N ILE A 161 21.49 -0.95 1.81
CA ILE A 161 21.44 -1.99 2.85
C ILE A 161 20.98 -1.35 4.17
N ASN A 162 20.11 -2.02 4.89
CA ASN A 162 19.34 -1.52 6.03
C ASN A 162 18.29 -0.43 5.71
N GLY A 163 18.07 -0.08 4.45
CA GLY A 163 16.95 0.76 4.02
C GLY A 163 15.60 0.11 4.32
N HIS A 164 14.58 0.92 4.53
CA HIS A 164 13.27 0.50 4.98
C HIS A 164 12.26 0.46 3.83
N LEU A 165 11.45 -0.60 3.81
CA LEU A 165 10.31 -0.73 2.90
C LEU A 165 9.01 -0.74 3.74
N LEU A 166 8.11 0.19 3.46
CA LEU A 166 6.78 0.25 4.07
C LEU A 166 5.72 -0.15 3.05
N ILE A 167 4.97 -1.20 3.37
CA ILE A 167 3.91 -1.75 2.50
C ILE A 167 2.57 -1.63 3.22
N THR A 168 1.53 -1.23 2.47
CA THR A 168 0.14 -1.52 2.81
C THR A 168 -0.51 -2.31 1.69
N THR A 169 -1.41 -3.24 2.01
CA THR A 169 -2.16 -4.01 1.02
C THR A 169 -3.39 -4.68 1.64
N ASP A 170 -4.32 -5.10 0.82
CA ASP A 170 -5.50 -5.85 1.24
C ASP A 170 -5.13 -7.25 1.74
N ASN A 171 -5.90 -7.74 2.72
CA ASN A 171 -5.72 -9.04 3.34
C ASN A 171 -6.76 -10.04 2.81
N ILE A 172 -6.28 -11.07 2.10
CA ILE A 172 -7.17 -12.13 1.58
C ILE A 172 -7.88 -12.92 2.67
N THR A 173 -7.28 -13.03 3.87
CA THR A 173 -7.88 -13.76 5.00
C THR A 173 -8.87 -12.92 5.81
N ASN A 174 -9.28 -11.75 5.31
CA ASN A 174 -10.21 -10.91 6.04
C ASN A 174 -11.58 -11.57 6.20
N PHE A 175 -12.23 -11.26 7.33
CA PHE A 175 -13.51 -11.86 7.72
C PHE A 175 -14.61 -11.72 6.65
N LEU A 176 -14.68 -10.57 5.96
CA LEU A 176 -15.74 -10.34 4.97
C LEU A 176 -15.56 -11.22 3.73
N TYR A 177 -14.32 -11.46 3.30
CA TYR A 177 -14.02 -12.35 2.20
C TYR A 177 -14.34 -13.80 2.53
N ILE A 178 -13.93 -14.25 3.73
CA ILE A 178 -14.27 -15.60 4.22
C ILE A 178 -15.79 -15.77 4.30
N ALA A 179 -16.50 -14.81 4.86
CA ALA A 179 -17.95 -14.85 4.97
C ALA A 179 -18.66 -14.86 3.60
N ASP A 180 -18.17 -14.09 2.63
CA ASP A 180 -18.72 -14.09 1.26
C ASP A 180 -18.38 -15.37 0.50
N MET A 181 -17.20 -15.94 0.73
CA MET A 181 -16.81 -17.25 0.17
C MET A 181 -17.73 -18.36 0.68
N ILE A 182 -17.96 -18.44 1.99
CA ILE A 182 -18.85 -19.45 2.60
C ILE A 182 -20.30 -19.24 2.16
N ARG A 183 -20.80 -17.99 2.17
CA ARG A 183 -22.22 -17.70 1.92
C ARG A 183 -22.60 -17.69 0.46
N LYS A 184 -21.70 -17.26 -0.42
CA LYS A 184 -22.02 -16.98 -1.84
C LYS A 184 -21.15 -17.77 -2.82
N GLY A 185 -20.21 -18.58 -2.35
CA GLY A 185 -19.22 -19.24 -3.20
C GLY A 185 -18.30 -18.26 -3.97
N LYS A 186 -18.19 -17.00 -3.52
CA LYS A 186 -17.38 -16.00 -4.20
C LYS A 186 -15.93 -16.07 -3.75
N SER A 187 -15.03 -16.28 -4.70
CA SER A 187 -13.60 -16.13 -4.45
C SER A 187 -13.24 -14.65 -4.25
N PRO A 188 -12.45 -14.29 -3.23
CA PRO A 188 -11.92 -12.94 -3.11
C PRO A 188 -10.96 -12.58 -4.26
N ASN A 189 -10.27 -13.57 -4.83
CA ASN A 189 -9.38 -13.40 -5.99
C ASN A 189 -10.13 -13.55 -7.33
N VAL A 190 -11.29 -12.93 -7.49
CA VAL A 190 -12.00 -12.89 -8.80
C VAL A 190 -11.28 -11.97 -9.80
N ASN A 191 -10.47 -11.09 -9.31
CA ASN A 191 -9.84 -10.01 -10.05
C ASN A 191 -8.80 -10.43 -11.10
N PRO A 192 -8.03 -11.56 -10.98
CA PRO A 192 -7.14 -11.98 -12.06
C PRO A 192 -7.83 -12.14 -13.41
N VAL A 193 -9.06 -12.63 -13.41
CA VAL A 193 -9.88 -12.76 -14.64
C VAL A 193 -10.34 -11.39 -15.11
N LEU A 194 -10.76 -10.51 -14.19
CA LEU A 194 -11.23 -9.16 -14.53
C LEU A 194 -10.07 -8.25 -14.95
N SER A 195 -8.89 -8.36 -14.33
CA SER A 195 -7.73 -7.52 -14.65
C SER A 195 -7.18 -7.79 -16.06
N SER A 196 -7.35 -9.03 -16.58
CA SER A 196 -6.98 -9.36 -17.95
C SER A 196 -8.00 -8.88 -19.00
N MET A 197 -9.24 -8.57 -18.59
CA MET A 197 -10.35 -8.25 -19.50
C MET A 197 -10.85 -6.81 -19.38
N VAL A 198 -10.66 -6.15 -18.24
CA VAL A 198 -11.24 -4.84 -17.95
C VAL A 198 -10.19 -3.88 -17.44
N TYR A 199 -9.62 -3.13 -18.37
CA TYR A 199 -8.76 -2.00 -18.06
C TYR A 199 -9.58 -0.71 -17.94
N ARG A 200 -9.43 0.02 -16.83
CA ARG A 200 -10.08 1.32 -16.64
C ARG A 200 -9.03 2.44 -16.59
N GLY A 201 -8.46 2.78 -17.72
CA GLY A 201 -7.45 3.83 -17.82
C GLY A 201 -6.25 3.57 -16.92
N ASN A 202 -5.84 4.54 -16.12
CA ASN A 202 -4.67 4.43 -15.24
C ASN A 202 -4.92 3.63 -13.94
N HIS A 203 -6.12 3.09 -13.74
CA HIS A 203 -6.46 2.31 -12.55
C HIS A 203 -6.53 0.82 -12.90
N ARG A 204 -5.52 0.08 -12.49
CA ARG A 204 -5.50 -1.39 -12.59
C ARG A 204 -6.36 -1.98 -11.47
N PRO A 205 -7.25 -2.97 -11.74
CA PRO A 205 -7.95 -3.69 -10.68
C PRO A 205 -6.96 -4.51 -9.85
N HIS A 206 -7.37 -4.94 -8.65
CA HIS A 206 -6.56 -5.88 -7.86
C HIS A 206 -6.35 -7.16 -8.64
N HIS A 207 -5.09 -7.53 -8.85
CA HIS A 207 -4.74 -8.81 -9.47
C HIS A 207 -4.76 -9.92 -8.43
N LYS A 208 -4.15 -9.69 -7.27
CA LYS A 208 -4.07 -10.67 -6.19
C LYS A 208 -4.01 -9.97 -4.82
N GLU A 209 -4.80 -10.47 -3.89
CA GLU A 209 -4.65 -10.11 -2.49
C GLU A 209 -3.82 -11.16 -1.75
N PHE A 210 -3.14 -10.76 -0.70
CA PHE A 210 -2.11 -11.57 -0.06
C PHE A 210 -2.51 -11.96 1.36
N SER A 211 -2.10 -13.17 1.76
CA SER A 211 -1.99 -13.57 3.17
C SER A 211 -0.66 -13.09 3.76
N LYS A 212 -0.57 -13.14 5.10
CA LYS A 212 0.69 -12.82 5.80
C LYS A 212 1.85 -13.70 5.35
N ASP A 213 1.59 -15.00 5.19
CA ASP A 213 2.65 -15.96 4.89
C ASP A 213 3.15 -15.81 3.45
N GLU A 214 2.25 -15.49 2.51
CA GLU A 214 2.64 -15.15 1.13
C GLU A 214 3.50 -13.89 1.10
N LEU A 215 3.13 -12.82 1.82
CA LEU A 215 3.93 -11.60 1.91
C LEU A 215 5.29 -11.85 2.55
N LYS A 216 5.33 -12.65 3.62
CA LYS A 216 6.58 -13.03 4.28
C LYS A 216 7.51 -13.79 3.32
N PHE A 217 6.96 -14.78 2.62
CA PHE A 217 7.72 -15.56 1.65
C PHE A 217 8.26 -14.67 0.51
N LEU A 218 7.39 -13.82 -0.04
CA LEU A 218 7.75 -12.92 -1.14
C LEU A 218 8.86 -11.95 -0.73
N LEU A 219 8.74 -11.32 0.44
CA LEU A 219 9.71 -10.36 0.94
C LEU A 219 11.06 -11.02 1.25
N ASP A 220 11.07 -12.19 1.91
CA ASP A 220 12.30 -12.95 2.15
C ASP A 220 13.03 -13.29 0.84
N ARG A 221 12.28 -13.74 -0.17
CA ARG A 221 12.80 -14.05 -1.52
C ARG A 221 13.26 -12.83 -2.30
N CYS A 222 12.88 -11.63 -1.89
CA CYS A 222 13.36 -10.36 -2.46
C CYS A 222 14.42 -9.66 -1.59
N GLY A 223 14.96 -10.34 -0.56
CA GLY A 223 16.06 -9.83 0.26
C GLY A 223 15.64 -8.88 1.38
N PHE A 224 14.38 -8.95 1.81
CA PHE A 224 13.82 -8.15 2.90
C PHE A 224 13.53 -8.99 4.14
N GLU A 225 13.81 -8.42 5.30
CA GLU A 225 13.42 -8.92 6.62
C GLU A 225 12.24 -8.10 7.14
N ILE A 226 11.17 -8.76 7.56
CA ILE A 226 10.02 -8.08 8.19
C ILE A 226 10.38 -7.69 9.62
N LEU A 227 10.49 -6.40 9.88
CA LEU A 227 10.71 -5.85 11.22
C LEU A 227 9.42 -5.76 12.03
N LYS A 228 8.31 -5.46 11.35
CA LYS A 228 6.99 -5.36 11.98
C LYS A 228 5.89 -5.61 10.97
N HIS A 229 4.88 -6.38 11.40
CA HIS A 229 3.65 -6.62 10.66
C HIS A 229 2.45 -6.38 11.59
N GLU A 230 1.49 -5.60 11.12
CA GLU A 230 0.22 -5.38 11.81
C GLU A 230 -0.94 -5.58 10.83
N TYR A 231 -2.05 -6.09 11.37
CA TYR A 231 -3.34 -6.06 10.70
C TYR A 231 -4.16 -4.88 11.19
N PHE A 232 -4.88 -4.21 10.29
CA PHE A 232 -5.76 -3.13 10.68
C PHE A 232 -7.03 -3.10 9.82
N ASP A 233 -8.05 -2.38 10.29
CA ASP A 233 -9.27 -2.18 9.53
C ASP A 233 -9.31 -0.79 8.91
N ARG A 234 -9.32 -0.74 7.59
CA ARG A 234 -9.44 0.49 6.81
C ARG A 234 -10.76 1.20 7.08
N LYS A 235 -11.85 0.43 7.26
CA LYS A 235 -13.22 0.92 7.35
C LYS A 235 -13.78 0.92 8.77
N GLN A 236 -13.03 1.37 9.78
CA GLN A 236 -13.59 1.53 11.13
C GLN A 236 -14.62 2.69 11.25
N GLY A 237 -15.14 3.16 10.15
CA GLY A 237 -16.17 4.18 10.00
C GLY A 237 -15.79 5.23 9.00
N TYR A 238 -16.79 5.92 8.48
CA TYR A 238 -16.56 7.08 7.63
C TYR A 238 -16.17 8.27 8.51
N TYR A 239 -15.02 8.86 8.21
CA TYR A 239 -14.58 10.08 8.84
C TYR A 239 -14.95 11.28 7.98
N PHE A 240 -15.13 12.43 8.58
CA PHE A 240 -15.35 13.70 7.91
C PHE A 240 -14.80 14.85 8.75
N ILE A 241 -14.47 15.94 8.07
CA ILE A 241 -14.05 17.17 8.72
C ILE A 241 -15.30 17.99 9.05
N ASP A 242 -15.54 18.20 10.33
CA ASP A 242 -16.54 19.17 10.80
C ASP A 242 -15.92 20.57 10.74
N LYS A 243 -16.19 21.28 9.66
CA LYS A 243 -15.62 22.62 9.42
C LYS A 243 -16.02 23.63 10.49
N LYS A 244 -17.22 23.48 11.12
CA LYS A 244 -17.70 24.40 12.15
C LYS A 244 -16.89 24.30 13.44
N ASN A 245 -16.51 23.08 13.82
CA ASN A 245 -15.76 22.82 15.04
C ASN A 245 -14.28 22.53 14.78
N ASN A 246 -13.83 22.65 13.54
CA ASN A 246 -12.47 22.35 13.09
C ASN A 246 -11.92 21.02 13.62
N CYS A 247 -12.73 19.95 13.52
CA CYS A 247 -12.38 18.64 14.07
C CYS A 247 -12.78 17.50 13.14
N ILE A 248 -12.13 16.34 13.32
CA ILE A 248 -12.47 15.12 12.59
C ILE A 248 -13.49 14.33 13.41
N LYS A 249 -14.63 14.06 12.79
CA LYS A 249 -15.71 13.26 13.36
C LYS A 249 -15.92 11.97 12.59
N LYS A 250 -16.40 10.95 13.29
CA LYS A 250 -16.81 9.67 12.71
C LYS A 250 -18.32 9.68 12.49
N HIS A 251 -18.78 9.31 11.29
CA HIS A 251 -20.21 9.13 11.04
C HIS A 251 -20.78 8.03 11.95
N LYS A 252 -21.84 8.33 12.66
CA LYS A 252 -22.65 7.30 13.36
C LYS A 252 -23.52 6.62 12.31
N ILE A 253 -23.26 5.35 12.02
CA ILE A 253 -24.15 4.55 11.18
C ILE A 253 -25.43 4.30 11.96
N LYS A 254 -26.61 4.64 11.39
CA LYS A 254 -27.91 4.29 11.99
C LYS A 254 -27.99 2.76 12.06
N LYS A 255 -28.08 2.23 13.27
CA LYS A 255 -28.13 0.79 13.52
C LYS A 255 -29.56 0.30 13.31
N ASN A 256 -29.74 -0.54 12.31
CA ASN A 256 -30.91 -1.39 12.13
C ASN A 256 -30.62 -2.75 12.81
N ILE A 257 -31.62 -3.45 13.36
CA ILE A 257 -31.43 -4.72 14.11
C ILE A 257 -30.67 -5.76 13.30
N LYS A 258 -30.97 -5.90 11.99
CA LYS A 258 -30.21 -6.80 11.08
C LYS A 258 -28.74 -6.39 10.94
N ASN A 259 -28.46 -5.08 10.93
CA ASN A 259 -27.13 -4.55 10.90
C ASN A 259 -26.39 -4.72 12.24
N LEU A 260 -27.13 -4.79 13.36
CA LEU A 260 -26.56 -4.99 14.69
C LEU A 260 -25.94 -6.40 14.82
N ILE A 261 -26.65 -7.43 14.38
CA ILE A 261 -26.14 -8.82 14.40
C ILE A 261 -24.92 -8.94 13.48
N PHE A 262 -25.00 -8.39 12.26
CA PHE A 262 -23.88 -8.40 11.32
C PHE A 262 -22.65 -7.61 11.87
N GLU A 263 -22.89 -6.45 12.50
CA GLU A 263 -21.83 -5.68 13.16
C GLU A 263 -21.24 -6.41 14.38
N LEU A 264 -22.04 -7.16 15.15
CA LEU A 264 -21.56 -7.98 16.26
C LEU A 264 -20.64 -9.10 15.75
N ILE A 265 -21.08 -9.86 14.75
CA ILE A 265 -20.30 -10.93 14.12
C ILE A 265 -19.03 -10.36 13.47
N LYS A 266 -19.14 -9.25 12.77
CA LYS A 266 -18.02 -8.52 12.18
C LYS A 266 -17.03 -8.04 13.24
N ASN A 267 -17.51 -7.43 14.32
CA ASN A 267 -16.67 -6.96 15.41
C ASN A 267 -15.96 -8.12 16.13
N THR A 268 -16.62 -9.27 16.30
CA THR A 268 -16.01 -10.49 16.87
C THR A 268 -14.93 -11.02 15.93
N GLY A 269 -15.22 -11.08 14.62
CA GLY A 269 -14.20 -11.45 13.61
C GLY A 269 -13.00 -10.50 13.61
N PHE A 270 -13.21 -9.19 13.76
CA PHE A 270 -12.14 -8.20 13.81
C PHE A 270 -11.36 -8.16 15.13
N MET A 271 -11.85 -8.79 16.20
CA MET A 271 -11.04 -9.03 17.40
C MET A 271 -9.86 -9.99 17.12
N ILE A 272 -10.00 -10.83 16.12
CA ILE A 272 -8.95 -11.74 15.66
C ILE A 272 -8.08 -10.98 14.64
N PRO A 273 -6.81 -10.67 14.96
CA PRO A 273 -6.01 -9.77 14.12
C PRO A 273 -5.91 -10.16 12.65
N HIS A 274 -5.71 -11.44 12.33
CA HIS A 274 -5.56 -11.90 10.96
C HIS A 274 -6.85 -11.91 10.13
N LEU A 275 -8.00 -11.64 10.75
CA LEU A 275 -9.28 -11.46 10.06
C LEU A 275 -9.58 -9.99 9.72
N ARG A 276 -8.71 -9.05 10.07
CA ARG A 276 -8.80 -7.66 9.66
C ARG A 276 -8.49 -7.50 8.18
N ASN A 277 -8.98 -6.44 7.58
CA ASN A 277 -9.03 -6.32 6.13
C ASN A 277 -7.74 -5.83 5.46
N HIS A 278 -6.76 -5.32 6.22
CA HIS A 278 -5.51 -4.79 5.66
C HIS A 278 -4.28 -5.20 6.44
N HIS A 279 -3.16 -5.27 5.71
CA HIS A 279 -1.81 -5.36 6.25
C HIS A 279 -1.12 -4.00 6.25
N ILE A 280 -0.27 -3.77 7.25
CA ILE A 280 0.84 -2.82 7.17
C ILE A 280 2.12 -3.52 7.62
N ILE A 281 3.15 -3.41 6.79
CA ILE A 281 4.42 -4.11 6.98
C ILE A 281 5.54 -3.09 6.90
N LEU A 282 6.41 -3.10 7.91
CA LEU A 282 7.72 -2.46 7.85
C LEU A 282 8.76 -3.55 7.66
N ALA A 283 9.46 -3.51 6.56
CA ALA A 283 10.56 -4.41 6.25
C ALA A 283 11.87 -3.63 6.08
N LYS A 284 12.97 -4.35 6.13
CA LYS A 284 14.33 -3.82 5.99
C LYS A 284 15.08 -4.62 4.93
N LYS A 285 15.79 -3.97 4.03
CA LYS A 285 16.69 -4.63 3.09
C LYS A 285 17.87 -5.24 3.84
N ILE A 286 18.06 -6.54 3.69
CA ILE A 286 19.17 -7.29 4.33
C ILE A 286 20.13 -7.91 3.33
N LYS A 287 19.73 -8.05 2.05
CA LYS A 287 20.54 -8.63 0.97
C LYS A 287 20.32 -7.86 -0.32
N ASN A 288 21.35 -7.83 -1.16
CA ASN A 288 21.23 -7.27 -2.50
C ASN A 288 20.49 -8.23 -3.44
N THR A 289 19.83 -7.67 -4.44
CA THR A 289 19.05 -8.40 -5.45
C THR A 289 19.87 -9.50 -6.12
N ASP A 290 21.13 -9.25 -6.45
CA ASP A 290 21.98 -10.23 -7.14
C ASP A 290 22.24 -11.50 -6.32
N GLU A 291 22.40 -11.35 -5.01
CA GLU A 291 22.55 -12.49 -4.07
C GLU A 291 21.27 -13.31 -4.01
N VAL A 292 20.12 -12.62 -4.04
CA VAL A 292 18.79 -13.25 -3.94
C VAL A 292 18.42 -13.96 -5.23
N ILE A 293 18.70 -13.36 -6.40
CA ILE A 293 18.42 -13.94 -7.71
C ILE A 293 19.23 -15.23 -7.91
N LYS A 294 20.50 -15.25 -7.50
CA LYS A 294 21.30 -16.48 -7.50
C LYS A 294 20.62 -17.61 -6.73
N LYS A 295 20.09 -17.31 -5.56
CA LYS A 295 19.34 -18.28 -4.72
C LYS A 295 18.03 -18.76 -5.37
N ARG A 296 17.32 -17.88 -6.08
CA ARG A 296 16.08 -18.26 -6.79
C ARG A 296 16.33 -19.23 -7.94
N LYS A 297 17.42 -19.03 -8.67
CA LYS A 297 17.77 -19.86 -9.84
C LYS A 297 18.30 -21.26 -9.51
N THR A 298 18.73 -21.49 -8.27
CA THR A 298 19.26 -22.79 -7.85
C THR A 298 18.20 -23.77 -7.34
N THR A 299 16.91 -23.37 -7.36
CA THR A 299 15.79 -24.24 -6.94
C THR A 299 15.27 -25.04 -8.13
N ASP A 300 16.12 -25.85 -8.76
CA ASP A 300 15.76 -26.62 -9.97
C ASP A 300 15.19 -28.03 -9.66
N SER A 301 15.17 -28.47 -8.41
CA SER A 301 14.66 -29.79 -8.08
C SER A 301 13.21 -29.76 -7.60
N LYS A 302 12.44 -30.76 -8.03
CA LYS A 302 11.05 -31.00 -7.54
C LYS A 302 11.01 -31.14 -6.02
N GLU A 303 12.03 -31.76 -5.42
CA GLU A 303 12.15 -31.93 -3.97
C GLU A 303 12.30 -30.62 -3.23
N GLU A 304 13.12 -29.71 -3.72
CA GLU A 304 13.31 -28.39 -3.11
C GLU A 304 12.06 -27.54 -3.30
N PHE A 305 11.39 -27.59 -4.45
CA PHE A 305 10.08 -26.96 -4.66
C PHE A 305 9.05 -27.49 -3.67
N MET A 306 8.95 -28.79 -3.47
CA MET A 306 8.02 -29.41 -2.52
C MET A 306 8.37 -29.06 -1.06
N LYS A 307 9.66 -28.94 -0.73
CA LYS A 307 10.13 -28.51 0.61
C LYS A 307 9.74 -27.04 0.85
N ILE A 308 9.93 -26.16 -0.13
CA ILE A 308 9.50 -24.77 -0.05
C ILE A 308 7.99 -24.71 0.12
N ARG A 309 7.23 -25.44 -0.70
CA ARG A 309 5.77 -25.49 -0.63
C ARG A 309 5.29 -25.94 0.74
N LYS A 310 5.84 -27.03 1.29
CA LYS A 310 5.53 -27.52 2.61
C LYS A 310 5.83 -26.50 3.71
N ASN A 311 6.99 -25.88 3.66
CA ASN A 311 7.41 -24.89 4.66
C ASN A 311 6.64 -23.57 4.58
N THR A 312 6.14 -23.22 3.39
CA THR A 312 5.47 -21.93 3.15
C THR A 312 3.96 -22.03 3.26
N LEU A 313 3.40 -23.13 2.80
CA LEU A 313 1.95 -23.31 2.67
C LEU A 313 1.39 -24.36 3.66
N GLY A 314 2.24 -25.03 4.42
CA GLY A 314 1.82 -26.00 5.45
C GLY A 314 1.33 -27.35 4.93
N TYR A 315 1.48 -27.65 3.59
CA TYR A 315 1.10 -28.93 2.95
C TYR A 315 2.05 -29.32 1.84
#